data_02f5fa20c46fc41354a0b594ebc7e98e
#
_entry.id   02f5fa20c46fc41354a0b594ebc7e98e
#
_cell.length_a   1.000
_cell.length_b   1.000
_cell.length_c   1.000
_cell.angle_alpha   90.00
_cell.angle_beta   90.00
_cell.angle_gamma   90.00
#
_symmetry.space_group_name_H-M   'P 1'
#
loop_
_entity.id
_entity.type
_entity.pdbx_description
1 polymer ?
#
loop_
_entity_poly.entity_id
_entity_poly.type
_entity_poly.pdbx_seq_one_letter_code
_entity_poly.pdbx_strand_id
1 'polypeptide(L)'
;MTVKVPPLKCQGIKTKLANWIKDHSTYENNGTWIEPFMGSGVVGFNIAPRRAIFADINPHIINFYNAIKNRKITAGSAKEFLEHEGALLQKHGEDHYYEVRKRFNKEFDPFDMLFLNRACFNGVMRFNKKGFFNVPFGHKPERFAKAYITKITNQVKYVSQATSQYDWNFVCSDFHQVISSASQGDFIYCDPPYIGRHVDYYNSWGEQEEQELYELLKTTPAKFILSTWHSNKYRTNSAIEKYTYHFTILTREHFYHVGANEKNRNPMLEAIVLNYNPLTPIDLQEEKQLSLLEKKQREEYLLYSTPSV
;
A
#
# COMPACT_ATOMS: atom_id res chain seq x y z
N MET A 1 14.88 8.17 -3.98
CA MET A 1 15.03 7.09 -2.97
C MET A 1 14.44 5.79 -3.52
N THR A 2 15.02 4.64 -3.16
CA THR A 2 14.46 3.34 -3.56
C THR A 2 13.18 3.05 -2.77
N VAL A 3 12.09 2.75 -3.47
CA VAL A 3 10.80 2.45 -2.84
C VAL A 3 10.88 1.14 -2.07
N LYS A 4 10.46 1.17 -0.83
CA LYS A 4 10.30 -0.01 0.03
C LYS A 4 9.03 -0.75 -0.34
N VAL A 5 9.18 -1.96 -0.86
CA VAL A 5 8.05 -2.80 -1.31
C VAL A 5 7.56 -3.64 -0.13
N PRO A 6 6.25 -3.63 0.16
CA PRO A 6 5.67 -4.43 1.24
C PRO A 6 5.74 -5.95 1.00
N PRO A 7 5.59 -6.78 2.05
CA PRO A 7 5.62 -8.24 1.91
C PRO A 7 4.40 -8.80 1.17
N LEU A 8 3.22 -8.22 1.28
CA LEU A 8 2.05 -8.63 0.51
C LEU A 8 2.00 -7.95 -0.87
N LYS A 9 1.64 -8.71 -1.88
CA LYS A 9 1.29 -8.19 -3.21
C LYS A 9 -0.19 -7.92 -3.25
N CYS A 10 -0.57 -6.69 -3.63
CA CYS A 10 -1.95 -6.32 -3.88
C CYS A 10 -2.12 -5.88 -5.32
N GLN A 11 -3.30 -6.10 -5.89
CA GLN A 11 -3.65 -5.50 -7.18
C GLN A 11 -3.66 -3.98 -7.04
N GLY A 12 -3.24 -3.27 -8.08
CA GLY A 12 -3.20 -1.82 -8.06
C GLY A 12 -2.09 -1.20 -7.20
N ILE A 13 -1.14 -2.02 -6.68
CA ILE A 13 -0.05 -1.52 -5.83
C ILE A 13 0.68 -0.31 -6.46
N LYS A 14 0.76 0.79 -5.73
CA LYS A 14 1.31 2.08 -6.17
C LYS A 14 2.82 2.19 -6.07
N THR A 15 3.56 1.07 -6.18
CA THR A 15 5.04 1.06 -6.02
C THR A 15 5.75 2.08 -6.93
N LYS A 16 5.29 2.23 -8.18
CA LYS A 16 5.90 3.17 -9.14
C LYS A 16 5.44 4.62 -8.94
N LEU A 17 4.34 4.82 -8.23
CA LEU A 17 3.76 6.14 -7.95
C LEU A 17 4.08 6.62 -6.54
N ALA A 18 4.59 5.76 -5.65
CA ALA A 18 4.80 6.07 -4.23
C ALA A 18 5.68 7.31 -4.01
N ASN A 19 6.76 7.46 -4.77
CA ASN A 19 7.59 8.67 -4.69
C ASN A 19 6.84 9.92 -5.18
N TRP A 20 6.11 9.82 -6.28
CA TRP A 20 5.32 10.94 -6.79
C TRP A 20 4.22 11.37 -5.81
N ILE A 21 3.52 10.42 -5.18
CA ILE A 21 2.53 10.70 -4.14
C ILE A 21 3.22 11.36 -2.93
N LYS A 22 4.37 10.83 -2.52
CA LYS A 22 5.16 11.40 -1.42
C LYS A 22 5.59 12.84 -1.70
N ASP A 23 6.09 13.12 -2.91
CA ASP A 23 6.57 14.44 -3.31
C ASP A 23 5.45 15.50 -3.35
N HIS A 24 4.19 15.08 -3.46
CA HIS A 24 3.02 15.96 -3.43
C HIS A 24 2.29 15.95 -2.08
N SER A 25 2.73 15.14 -1.13
CA SER A 25 2.17 15.13 0.23
C SER A 25 2.76 16.26 1.06
N THR A 26 1.87 17.06 1.66
CA THR A 26 2.25 18.11 2.63
C THR A 26 2.14 17.62 4.07
N TYR A 27 2.31 16.32 4.32
CA TYR A 27 2.26 15.73 5.65
C TYR A 27 3.52 16.07 6.47
N GLU A 28 3.34 16.74 7.61
CA GLU A 28 4.42 17.31 8.45
C GLU A 28 4.73 16.49 9.70
N ASN A 29 4.25 15.27 9.83
CA ASN A 29 4.42 14.42 11.03
C ASN A 29 3.88 14.98 12.36
N ASN A 30 3.02 15.98 12.34
CA ASN A 30 2.37 16.55 13.52
C ASN A 30 0.98 15.97 13.79
N GLY A 31 0.33 15.37 12.79
CA GLY A 31 -0.94 14.65 12.85
C GLY A 31 -0.79 13.15 12.63
N THR A 32 -1.90 12.49 12.35
CA THR A 32 -1.97 11.07 12.00
C THR A 32 -2.06 10.90 10.48
N TRP A 33 -1.25 10.00 9.93
CA TRP A 33 -1.42 9.51 8.57
C TRP A 33 -2.51 8.44 8.54
N ILE A 34 -3.50 8.58 7.67
CA ILE A 34 -4.68 7.71 7.61
C ILE A 34 -4.79 7.09 6.21
N GLU A 35 -4.75 5.77 6.11
CA GLU A 35 -5.02 5.02 4.86
C GLU A 35 -6.28 4.17 5.03
N PRO A 36 -7.45 4.61 4.56
CA PRO A 36 -8.70 3.83 4.66
C PRO A 36 -8.74 2.60 3.74
N PHE A 37 -7.87 2.54 2.73
CA PHE A 37 -7.73 1.47 1.75
C PHE A 37 -6.26 1.06 1.68
N MET A 38 -5.72 0.54 2.80
CA MET A 38 -4.27 0.34 2.88
C MET A 38 -3.73 -0.69 1.87
N GLY A 39 -4.51 -1.72 1.54
CA GLY A 39 -4.06 -2.80 0.67
C GLY A 39 -2.69 -3.34 1.08
N SER A 40 -1.66 -3.02 0.28
CA SER A 40 -0.28 -3.39 0.63
C SER A 40 0.40 -2.45 1.63
N GLY A 41 -0.11 -1.24 1.85
CA GLY A 41 0.51 -0.19 2.65
C GLY A 41 1.71 0.50 2.00
N VAL A 42 1.93 0.30 0.68
CA VAL A 42 3.16 0.77 0.02
C VAL A 42 3.37 2.29 0.14
N VAL A 43 2.31 3.09 0.13
CA VAL A 43 2.44 4.55 0.20
C VAL A 43 2.83 4.97 1.61
N GLY A 44 2.05 4.65 2.62
CA GLY A 44 2.33 5.04 4.00
C GLY A 44 3.64 4.45 4.53
N PHE A 45 4.02 3.24 4.11
CA PHE A 45 5.32 2.67 4.47
C PHE A 45 6.51 3.43 3.88
N ASN A 46 6.32 4.16 2.78
CA ASN A 46 7.35 5.02 2.18
C ASN A 46 7.28 6.48 2.67
N ILE A 47 6.12 6.94 3.13
CA ILE A 47 5.99 8.16 3.93
C ILE A 47 6.71 7.97 5.29
N ALA A 48 6.52 6.78 5.91
CA ALA A 48 7.04 6.44 7.23
C ALA A 48 6.61 7.43 8.33
N PRO A 49 5.29 7.67 8.49
CA PRO A 49 4.78 8.63 9.45
C PRO A 49 5.06 8.18 10.88
N ARG A 50 5.15 9.15 11.82
CA ARG A 50 5.32 8.83 13.26
C ARG A 50 4.08 8.16 13.85
N ARG A 51 2.89 8.56 13.39
CA ARG A 51 1.60 7.96 13.78
C ARG A 51 0.81 7.64 12.53
N ALA A 52 0.23 6.43 12.45
CA ALA A 52 -0.61 6.02 11.34
C ALA A 52 -1.76 5.13 11.75
N ILE A 53 -2.87 5.26 11.03
CA ILE A 53 -3.99 4.32 10.97
C ILE A 53 -3.99 3.75 9.56
N PHE A 54 -3.62 2.48 9.45
CA PHE A 54 -3.71 1.68 8.24
C PHE A 54 -4.96 0.83 8.32
N ALA A 55 -5.99 1.20 7.58
CA ALA A 55 -7.26 0.49 7.59
C ALA A 55 -7.52 -0.22 6.27
N ASP A 56 -8.19 -1.34 6.35
CA ASP A 56 -8.69 -2.08 5.20
C ASP A 56 -9.92 -2.89 5.63
N ILE A 57 -10.86 -3.06 4.73
CA ILE A 57 -12.05 -3.90 5.00
C ILE A 57 -11.72 -5.39 4.96
N ASN A 58 -10.59 -5.76 4.36
CA ASN A 58 -10.12 -7.13 4.29
C ASN A 58 -9.40 -7.55 5.60
N PRO A 59 -10.06 -8.37 6.45
CA PRO A 59 -9.50 -8.76 7.75
C PRO A 59 -8.19 -9.56 7.61
N HIS A 60 -7.96 -10.23 6.49
CA HIS A 60 -6.77 -11.06 6.29
C HIS A 60 -5.51 -10.21 6.09
N ILE A 61 -5.63 -9.06 5.39
CA ILE A 61 -4.54 -8.09 5.25
C ILE A 61 -4.18 -7.53 6.62
N ILE A 62 -5.19 -7.09 7.37
CA ILE A 62 -5.02 -6.50 8.70
C ILE A 62 -4.44 -7.51 9.69
N ASN A 63 -4.96 -8.76 9.69
CA ASN A 63 -4.43 -9.83 10.52
C ASN A 63 -2.94 -10.12 10.23
N PHE A 64 -2.55 -10.11 8.95
CA PHE A 64 -1.16 -10.32 8.55
C PHE A 64 -0.23 -9.23 9.11
N TYR A 65 -0.58 -7.95 8.95
CA TYR A 65 0.25 -6.86 9.46
C TYR A 65 0.26 -6.78 11.00
N ASN A 66 -0.86 -7.06 11.66
CA ASN A 66 -0.93 -7.19 13.10
C ASN A 66 -0.09 -8.38 13.61
N ALA A 67 -0.02 -9.49 12.88
CA ALA A 67 0.83 -10.61 13.24
C ALA A 67 2.33 -10.23 13.20
N ILE A 68 2.76 -9.35 12.28
CA ILE A 68 4.12 -8.80 12.27
C ILE A 68 4.32 -7.82 13.43
N LYS A 69 3.40 -6.88 13.64
CA LYS A 69 3.46 -5.89 14.75
C LYS A 69 3.58 -6.60 16.11
N ASN A 70 2.78 -7.64 16.32
CA ASN A 70 2.72 -8.41 17.56
C ASN A 70 3.79 -9.52 17.65
N ARG A 71 4.77 -9.54 16.71
CA ARG A 71 5.87 -10.53 16.71
C ARG A 71 5.45 -11.99 16.53
N LYS A 72 4.19 -12.27 16.15
CA LYS A 72 3.77 -13.61 15.71
C LYS A 72 4.51 -14.02 14.43
N ILE A 73 4.67 -13.07 13.48
CA ILE A 73 5.50 -13.24 12.28
C ILE A 73 6.76 -12.39 12.45
N THR A 74 7.90 -13.04 12.51
CA THR A 74 9.23 -12.43 12.48
C THR A 74 9.93 -12.70 11.16
N ALA A 75 11.03 -12.00 10.88
CA ALA A 75 11.84 -12.27 9.70
C ALA A 75 12.38 -13.72 9.69
N GLY A 76 12.75 -14.26 10.87
CA GLY A 76 13.22 -15.66 11.01
C GLY A 76 12.11 -16.65 10.73
N SER A 77 10.99 -16.56 11.47
CA SER A 77 9.88 -17.49 11.30
C SER A 77 9.25 -17.44 9.90
N ALA A 78 9.18 -16.25 9.26
CA ALA A 78 8.72 -16.13 7.89
C ALA A 78 9.67 -16.83 6.90
N LYS A 79 11.00 -16.76 7.13
CA LYS A 79 11.99 -17.44 6.32
C LYS A 79 11.83 -18.97 6.44
N GLU A 80 11.83 -19.50 7.66
CA GLU A 80 11.70 -20.94 7.93
C GLU A 80 10.41 -21.50 7.33
N PHE A 81 9.28 -20.81 7.52
CA PHE A 81 8.00 -21.19 6.97
C PHE A 81 8.02 -21.24 5.44
N LEU A 82 8.54 -20.20 4.78
CA LEU A 82 8.58 -20.12 3.32
C LEU A 82 9.59 -21.13 2.71
N GLU A 83 10.69 -21.44 3.40
CA GLU A 83 11.63 -22.49 2.99
C GLU A 83 10.96 -23.87 3.07
N HIS A 84 10.26 -24.15 4.18
CA HIS A 84 9.53 -25.40 4.38
C HIS A 84 8.39 -25.59 3.35
N GLU A 85 7.45 -24.65 3.28
CA GLU A 85 6.30 -24.73 2.38
C GLU A 85 6.73 -24.66 0.91
N GLY A 86 7.80 -23.93 0.61
CA GLY A 86 8.39 -23.88 -0.73
C GLY A 86 8.99 -25.21 -1.17
N ALA A 87 9.65 -25.95 -0.27
CA ALA A 87 10.17 -27.28 -0.54
C ALA A 87 9.03 -28.29 -0.77
N LEU A 88 7.98 -28.24 0.03
CA LEU A 88 6.77 -29.06 -0.17
C LEU A 88 6.08 -28.72 -1.50
N LEU A 89 6.00 -27.44 -1.87
CA LEU A 89 5.43 -27.02 -3.14
C LEU A 89 6.25 -27.55 -4.34
N GLN A 90 7.59 -27.55 -4.24
CA GLN A 90 8.43 -28.15 -5.28
C GLN A 90 8.22 -29.66 -5.41
N LYS A 91 8.00 -30.36 -4.30
CA LYS A 91 7.83 -31.82 -4.27
C LYS A 91 6.43 -32.27 -4.73
N HIS A 92 5.38 -31.55 -4.30
CA HIS A 92 3.98 -31.96 -4.47
C HIS A 92 3.17 -31.05 -5.41
N GLY A 93 3.75 -29.95 -5.85
CA GLY A 93 3.13 -29.04 -6.83
C GLY A 93 1.78 -28.49 -6.41
N GLU A 94 0.81 -28.64 -7.30
CA GLU A 94 -0.54 -28.11 -7.15
C GLU A 94 -1.29 -28.68 -5.94
N ASP A 95 -1.10 -29.95 -5.63
CA ASP A 95 -1.75 -30.60 -4.50
C ASP A 95 -1.41 -29.88 -3.18
N HIS A 96 -0.12 -29.63 -2.95
CA HIS A 96 0.30 -28.89 -1.76
C HIS A 96 -0.29 -27.47 -1.70
N TYR A 97 -0.35 -26.77 -2.84
CA TYR A 97 -0.98 -25.46 -2.89
C TYR A 97 -2.44 -25.50 -2.41
N TYR A 98 -3.22 -26.47 -2.89
CA TYR A 98 -4.61 -26.58 -2.49
C TYR A 98 -4.78 -27.08 -1.05
N GLU A 99 -3.86 -27.85 -0.50
CA GLU A 99 -3.82 -28.19 0.93
C GLU A 99 -3.62 -26.95 1.79
N VAL A 100 -2.64 -26.11 1.47
CA VAL A 100 -2.43 -24.82 2.19
C VAL A 100 -3.62 -23.90 2.03
N ARG A 101 -4.23 -23.82 0.83
CA ARG A 101 -5.43 -23.00 0.62
C ARG A 101 -6.63 -23.51 1.45
N LYS A 102 -6.80 -24.82 1.58
CA LYS A 102 -7.84 -25.43 2.43
C LYS A 102 -7.57 -25.12 3.91
N ARG A 103 -6.32 -25.23 4.36
CA ARG A 103 -5.91 -24.89 5.72
C ARG A 103 -6.16 -23.42 6.03
N PHE A 104 -5.72 -22.52 5.15
CA PHE A 104 -6.00 -21.10 5.28
C PHE A 104 -7.49 -20.79 5.39
N ASN A 105 -8.32 -21.36 4.52
CA ASN A 105 -9.76 -21.11 4.52
C ASN A 105 -10.48 -21.68 5.76
N LYS A 106 -9.82 -22.51 6.55
CA LYS A 106 -10.32 -23.03 7.82
C LYS A 106 -9.82 -22.21 9.02
N GLU A 107 -8.57 -21.81 9.00
CA GLU A 107 -7.86 -21.29 10.16
C GLU A 107 -7.50 -19.80 10.04
N PHE A 108 -7.48 -19.26 8.82
CA PHE A 108 -7.11 -17.89 8.49
C PHE A 108 -5.73 -17.48 9.04
N ASP A 109 -4.78 -18.46 9.05
CA ASP A 109 -3.45 -18.21 9.57
C ASP A 109 -2.67 -17.24 8.66
N PRO A 110 -2.03 -16.19 9.20
CA PRO A 110 -1.32 -15.19 8.43
C PRO A 110 -0.05 -15.71 7.73
N PHE A 111 0.55 -16.81 8.16
CA PHE A 111 1.64 -17.45 7.43
C PHE A 111 1.13 -18.10 6.14
N ASP A 112 -0.01 -18.79 6.19
CA ASP A 112 -0.64 -19.35 5.00
C ASP A 112 -1.04 -18.25 4.01
N MET A 113 -1.52 -17.10 4.50
CA MET A 113 -1.79 -15.93 3.68
C MET A 113 -0.53 -15.46 2.93
N LEU A 114 0.63 -15.43 3.60
CA LEU A 114 1.90 -15.05 2.98
C LEU A 114 2.31 -16.03 1.88
N PHE A 115 2.19 -17.35 2.13
CA PHE A 115 2.46 -18.38 1.13
C PHE A 115 1.53 -18.26 -0.06
N LEU A 116 0.22 -18.23 0.16
CA LEU A 116 -0.80 -18.16 -0.90
C LEU A 116 -0.63 -16.91 -1.77
N ASN A 117 -0.35 -15.75 -1.16
CA ASN A 117 -0.08 -14.52 -1.90
C ASN A 117 1.12 -14.64 -2.85
N ARG A 118 2.08 -15.54 -2.57
CA ARG A 118 3.24 -15.78 -3.43
C ARG A 118 3.01 -16.90 -4.44
N ALA A 119 2.32 -17.97 -4.04
CA ALA A 119 2.11 -19.16 -4.86
C ALA A 119 0.96 -19.01 -5.86
N CYS A 120 -0.03 -18.17 -5.59
CA CYS A 120 -1.23 -18.04 -6.42
C CYS A 120 -0.95 -17.40 -7.78
N PHE A 121 -1.94 -17.54 -8.67
CA PHE A 121 -1.92 -16.97 -10.01
C PHE A 121 -1.74 -15.45 -9.96
N ASN A 122 -0.69 -14.94 -10.59
CA ASN A 122 -0.31 -13.53 -10.68
C ASN A 122 -0.14 -12.78 -9.34
N GLY A 123 -0.19 -13.46 -8.19
CA GLY A 123 -0.15 -12.83 -6.86
C GLY A 123 -1.42 -12.02 -6.56
N VAL A 124 -2.53 -12.38 -7.17
CA VAL A 124 -3.84 -11.77 -6.95
C VAL A 124 -4.36 -12.16 -5.57
N MET A 125 -4.90 -11.23 -4.82
CA MET A 125 -5.66 -11.52 -3.59
C MET A 125 -7.15 -11.40 -3.91
N ARG A 126 -7.83 -12.55 -3.94
CA ARG A 126 -9.26 -12.62 -4.19
C ARG A 126 -9.93 -13.55 -3.20
N PHE A 127 -11.05 -13.10 -2.70
CA PHE A 127 -11.88 -13.83 -1.75
C PHE A 127 -13.32 -13.94 -2.28
N ASN A 128 -14.00 -15.01 -1.96
CA ASN A 128 -15.41 -15.13 -2.26
C ASN A 128 -16.27 -14.40 -1.20
N LYS A 129 -17.58 -14.35 -1.41
CA LYS A 129 -18.54 -13.71 -0.48
C LYS A 129 -18.54 -14.29 0.94
N LYS A 130 -17.96 -15.49 1.14
CA LYS A 130 -17.77 -16.12 2.47
C LYS A 130 -16.41 -15.76 3.10
N GLY A 131 -15.61 -14.91 2.47
CA GLY A 131 -14.27 -14.55 2.93
C GLY A 131 -13.20 -15.62 2.65
N PHE A 132 -13.48 -16.63 1.84
CA PHE A 132 -12.52 -17.68 1.51
C PHE A 132 -11.66 -17.31 0.31
N PHE A 133 -10.34 -17.51 0.46
CA PHE A 133 -9.39 -17.34 -0.62
C PHE A 133 -9.66 -18.32 -1.77
N ASN A 134 -9.84 -17.82 -2.99
CA ASN A 134 -10.31 -18.61 -4.12
C ASN A 134 -9.47 -18.48 -5.39
N VAL A 135 -8.25 -17.98 -5.29
CA VAL A 135 -7.32 -17.88 -6.43
C VAL A 135 -6.71 -19.24 -6.75
N PRO A 136 -6.57 -19.62 -8.03
CA PRO A 136 -5.89 -20.85 -8.42
C PRO A 136 -4.38 -20.78 -8.25
N PHE A 137 -3.71 -21.93 -8.33
CA PHE A 137 -2.26 -22.03 -8.31
C PHE A 137 -1.62 -21.28 -9.49
N GLY A 138 -0.48 -20.65 -9.25
CA GLY A 138 0.23 -19.85 -10.25
C GLY A 138 1.25 -20.61 -11.08
N HIS A 139 1.45 -21.88 -10.82
CA HIS A 139 2.41 -22.79 -11.50
C HIS A 139 3.83 -22.22 -11.59
N LYS A 140 4.27 -21.51 -10.52
CA LYS A 140 5.61 -20.86 -10.44
C LYS A 140 6.30 -21.17 -9.12
N PRO A 141 6.71 -22.43 -8.88
CA PRO A 141 7.39 -22.84 -7.64
C PRO A 141 8.73 -22.10 -7.44
N GLU A 142 9.37 -21.64 -8.52
CA GLU A 142 10.59 -20.82 -8.47
C GLU A 142 10.43 -19.51 -7.67
N ARG A 143 9.20 -19.07 -7.40
CA ARG A 143 8.94 -17.91 -6.51
C ARG A 143 9.34 -18.15 -5.06
N PHE A 144 9.68 -19.40 -4.69
CA PHE A 144 10.23 -19.78 -3.40
C PHE A 144 11.73 -20.06 -3.45
N ALA A 145 12.42 -19.68 -4.52
CA ALA A 145 13.89 -19.71 -4.55
C ALA A 145 14.48 -18.77 -3.47
N LYS A 146 15.67 -19.11 -2.96
CA LYS A 146 16.35 -18.42 -1.85
C LYS A 146 16.36 -16.89 -1.97
N ALA A 147 16.61 -16.37 -3.18
CA ALA A 147 16.63 -14.92 -3.43
C ALA A 147 15.27 -14.26 -3.17
N TYR A 148 14.17 -14.90 -3.56
CA TYR A 148 12.81 -14.39 -3.31
C TYR A 148 12.43 -14.49 -1.84
N ILE A 149 12.77 -15.58 -1.16
CA ILE A 149 12.56 -15.74 0.28
C ILE A 149 13.34 -14.66 1.05
N THR A 150 14.61 -14.44 0.73
CA THR A 150 15.40 -13.36 1.33
C THR A 150 14.77 -12.00 1.14
N LYS A 151 14.24 -11.72 -0.07
CA LYS A 151 13.53 -10.46 -0.33
C LYS A 151 12.29 -10.29 0.57
N ILE A 152 11.47 -11.34 0.69
CA ILE A 152 10.25 -11.32 1.53
C ILE A 152 10.63 -11.16 3.01
N THR A 153 11.64 -11.88 3.47
CA THR A 153 12.17 -11.79 4.82
C THR A 153 12.61 -10.37 5.18
N ASN A 154 13.32 -9.70 4.25
CA ASN A 154 13.72 -8.29 4.44
C ASN A 154 12.52 -7.34 4.47
N GLN A 155 11.46 -7.62 3.69
CA GLN A 155 10.23 -6.84 3.72
C GLN A 155 9.50 -7.00 5.06
N VAL A 156 9.40 -8.21 5.60
CA VAL A 156 8.85 -8.47 6.96
C VAL A 156 9.69 -7.77 8.03
N LYS A 157 11.03 -7.88 7.94
CA LYS A 157 11.95 -7.19 8.85
C LYS A 157 11.71 -5.68 8.87
N TYR A 158 11.56 -5.06 7.70
CA TYR A 158 11.27 -3.63 7.60
C TYR A 158 9.98 -3.24 8.32
N VAL A 159 8.86 -3.94 8.04
CA VAL A 159 7.57 -3.66 8.72
C VAL A 159 7.70 -3.86 10.23
N SER A 160 8.35 -4.92 10.67
CA SER A 160 8.59 -5.20 12.10
C SER A 160 9.42 -4.11 12.79
N GLN A 161 10.42 -3.55 12.12
CA GLN A 161 11.22 -2.42 12.63
C GLN A 161 10.40 -1.14 12.68
N ALA A 162 9.64 -0.84 11.62
CA ALA A 162 8.80 0.34 11.55
C ALA A 162 7.73 0.35 12.64
N THR A 163 7.04 -0.78 12.86
CA THR A 163 6.02 -0.91 13.92
C THR A 163 6.58 -0.87 15.34
N SER A 164 7.91 -1.03 15.51
CA SER A 164 8.57 -0.86 16.80
C SER A 164 9.04 0.59 17.02
N GLN A 165 9.28 1.32 15.93
CA GLN A 165 9.79 2.69 15.95
C GLN A 165 8.66 3.73 15.93
N TYR A 166 7.55 3.39 15.24
CA TYR A 166 6.44 4.29 14.96
C TYR A 166 5.13 3.73 15.56
N ASP A 167 4.22 4.61 15.87
CA ASP A 167 2.86 4.23 16.31
C ASP A 167 1.97 3.95 15.08
N TRP A 168 2.13 2.76 14.52
CA TRP A 168 1.33 2.28 13.40
C TRP A 168 0.24 1.31 13.88
N ASN A 169 -1.00 1.64 13.59
CA ASN A 169 -2.17 0.84 13.95
C ASN A 169 -2.81 0.26 12.70
N PHE A 170 -2.97 -1.06 12.66
CA PHE A 170 -3.64 -1.77 11.56
C PHE A 170 -5.03 -2.17 12.02
N VAL A 171 -6.07 -1.65 11.33
CA VAL A 171 -7.47 -1.72 11.79
C VAL A 171 -8.35 -2.27 10.68
N CYS A 172 -9.12 -3.33 10.98
CA CYS A 172 -10.15 -3.79 10.07
C CYS A 172 -11.38 -2.88 10.25
N SER A 173 -11.56 -1.96 9.30
CA SER A 173 -12.61 -0.95 9.38
C SER A 173 -13.04 -0.50 7.99
N ASP A 174 -14.27 -0.05 7.90
CA ASP A 174 -14.81 0.61 6.73
C ASP A 174 -14.26 2.04 6.60
N PHE A 175 -14.13 2.52 5.36
CA PHE A 175 -13.58 3.85 5.07
C PHE A 175 -14.41 5.00 5.65
N HIS A 176 -15.73 4.83 5.80
CA HIS A 176 -16.60 5.85 6.40
C HIS A 176 -16.19 6.17 7.83
N GLN A 177 -15.99 5.12 8.64
CA GLN A 177 -15.60 5.29 10.04
C GLN A 177 -14.23 5.94 10.16
N VAL A 178 -13.29 5.50 9.33
CA VAL A 178 -11.89 5.96 9.38
C VAL A 178 -11.76 7.41 8.91
N ILE A 179 -12.40 7.79 7.80
CA ILE A 179 -12.37 9.17 7.28
C ILE A 179 -13.12 10.11 8.21
N SER A 180 -14.28 9.69 8.74
CA SER A 180 -15.08 10.52 9.66
C SER A 180 -14.38 10.79 11.00
N SER A 181 -13.40 9.96 11.38
CA SER A 181 -12.60 10.16 12.59
C SER A 181 -11.45 11.15 12.42
N ALA A 182 -11.15 11.55 11.18
CA ALA A 182 -10.03 12.44 10.89
C ALA A 182 -10.28 13.87 11.40
N SER A 183 -9.23 14.47 11.92
CA SER A 183 -9.22 15.81 12.51
C SER A 183 -8.32 16.76 11.73
N GLN A 184 -8.46 18.05 12.01
CA GLN A 184 -7.53 19.06 11.49
C GLN A 184 -6.09 18.72 11.90
N GLY A 185 -5.16 18.70 10.93
CA GLY A 185 -3.76 18.30 11.13
C GLY A 185 -3.47 16.83 10.75
N ASP A 186 -4.49 15.99 10.63
CA ASP A 186 -4.33 14.65 10.05
C ASP A 186 -4.19 14.72 8.52
N PHE A 187 -3.70 13.64 7.94
CA PHE A 187 -3.53 13.51 6.50
C PHE A 187 -4.08 12.18 6.00
N ILE A 188 -5.00 12.22 5.04
CA ILE A 188 -5.65 11.04 4.50
C ILE A 188 -5.05 10.69 3.14
N TYR A 189 -4.68 9.44 2.94
CA TYR A 189 -4.35 8.89 1.63
C TYR A 189 -5.36 7.82 1.24
N CYS A 190 -6.14 8.06 0.19
CA CYS A 190 -7.14 7.15 -0.34
C CYS A 190 -6.65 6.52 -1.66
N ASP A 191 -6.74 5.20 -1.76
CA ASP A 191 -6.55 4.42 -2.99
C ASP A 191 -7.69 3.40 -3.14
N PRO A 192 -8.93 3.87 -3.37
CA PRO A 192 -10.10 3.01 -3.46
C PRO A 192 -10.03 2.12 -4.70
N PRO A 193 -10.85 1.06 -4.76
CA PRO A 193 -11.09 0.31 -5.98
C PRO A 193 -11.57 1.22 -7.10
N TYR A 194 -11.12 0.97 -8.34
CA TYR A 194 -11.51 1.81 -9.48
C TYR A 194 -12.80 1.33 -10.11
N ILE A 195 -13.79 2.22 -10.26
CA ILE A 195 -15.05 1.92 -10.95
C ILE A 195 -14.78 1.41 -12.37
N GLY A 196 -15.55 0.40 -12.78
CA GLY A 196 -15.51 -0.18 -14.12
C GLY A 196 -14.27 -1.02 -14.42
N ARG A 197 -13.41 -1.28 -13.46
CA ARG A 197 -12.43 -2.36 -13.52
C ARG A 197 -13.00 -3.57 -12.81
N HIS A 198 -13.05 -4.70 -13.50
CA HIS A 198 -13.35 -6.00 -12.88
C HIS A 198 -12.17 -6.37 -11.97
N VAL A 199 -12.24 -5.92 -10.75
CA VAL A 199 -11.29 -6.29 -9.71
C VAL A 199 -12.10 -7.00 -8.65
N ASP A 200 -11.80 -8.27 -8.42
CA ASP A 200 -12.42 -9.09 -7.40
C ASP A 200 -11.95 -8.63 -6.01
N TYR A 201 -12.41 -7.48 -5.57
CA TYR A 201 -12.19 -7.01 -4.20
C TYR A 201 -13.11 -7.75 -3.22
N TYR A 202 -12.77 -7.69 -1.96
CA TYR A 202 -13.54 -8.29 -0.87
C TYR A 202 -15.00 -7.81 -0.85
N ASN A 203 -15.25 -6.56 -1.28
CA ASN A 203 -16.57 -5.97 -1.48
C ASN A 203 -16.69 -5.36 -2.87
N SER A 204 -17.93 -5.24 -3.36
CA SER A 204 -18.24 -4.46 -4.56
C SER A 204 -17.93 -2.98 -4.33
N TRP A 205 -17.33 -2.33 -5.35
CA TRP A 205 -17.13 -0.89 -5.39
C TRP A 205 -17.89 -0.35 -6.60
N GLY A 206 -18.90 0.47 -6.34
CA GLY A 206 -19.78 1.02 -7.36
C GLY A 206 -19.87 2.54 -7.28
N GLU A 207 -20.88 3.06 -7.97
CA GLU A 207 -21.14 4.51 -8.00
C GLU A 207 -21.58 5.05 -6.64
N GLN A 208 -22.27 4.22 -5.85
CA GLN A 208 -22.72 4.63 -4.52
C GLN A 208 -21.53 4.82 -3.57
N GLU A 209 -20.64 3.85 -3.45
CA GLU A 209 -19.46 3.94 -2.58
C GLU A 209 -18.53 5.08 -3.02
N GLU A 210 -18.41 5.30 -4.32
CA GLU A 210 -17.65 6.42 -4.87
C GLU A 210 -18.28 7.78 -4.54
N GLN A 211 -19.61 7.87 -4.53
CA GLN A 211 -20.30 9.10 -4.14
C GLN A 211 -20.17 9.37 -2.64
N GLU A 212 -20.31 8.33 -1.82
CA GLU A 212 -20.13 8.42 -0.37
C GLU A 212 -18.69 8.86 -0.02
N LEU A 213 -17.67 8.29 -0.70
CA LEU A 213 -16.28 8.71 -0.53
C LEU A 213 -16.09 10.20 -0.91
N TYR A 214 -16.67 10.64 -2.02
CA TYR A 214 -16.60 12.03 -2.44
C TYR A 214 -17.18 13.00 -1.39
N GLU A 215 -18.35 12.69 -0.84
CA GLU A 215 -18.98 13.55 0.19
C GLU A 215 -18.16 13.59 1.49
N LEU A 216 -17.59 12.47 1.90
CA LEU A 216 -16.70 12.42 3.05
C LEU A 216 -15.43 13.26 2.83
N LEU A 217 -14.80 13.14 1.66
CA LEU A 217 -13.59 13.91 1.32
C LEU A 217 -13.89 15.41 1.15
N LYS A 218 -15.10 15.78 0.71
CA LYS A 218 -15.52 17.17 0.58
C LYS A 218 -15.69 17.85 1.94
N THR A 219 -16.05 17.10 2.96
CA THR A 219 -16.37 17.64 4.29
C THR A 219 -15.28 17.40 5.34
N THR A 220 -14.26 16.58 5.04
CA THR A 220 -13.18 16.30 5.98
C THR A 220 -12.37 17.56 6.34
N PRO A 221 -12.03 17.77 7.63
CA PRO A 221 -11.10 18.84 8.01
C PRO A 221 -9.64 18.51 7.74
N ALA A 222 -9.32 17.26 7.41
CA ALA A 222 -7.97 16.80 7.13
C ALA A 222 -7.55 17.13 5.70
N LYS A 223 -6.24 17.28 5.48
CA LYS A 223 -5.69 17.27 4.12
C LYS A 223 -5.74 15.86 3.54
N PHE A 224 -5.94 15.74 2.23
CA PHE A 224 -5.94 14.43 1.61
C PHE A 224 -5.29 14.36 0.23
N ILE A 225 -4.86 13.15 -0.13
CA ILE A 225 -4.57 12.71 -1.49
C ILE A 225 -5.50 11.53 -1.80
N LEU A 226 -6.25 11.62 -2.89
CA LEU A 226 -7.00 10.50 -3.46
C LEU A 226 -6.31 10.07 -4.75
N SER A 227 -5.84 8.82 -4.82
CA SER A 227 -5.35 8.20 -6.04
C SER A 227 -6.50 7.64 -6.87
N THR A 228 -6.50 7.97 -8.16
CA THR A 228 -7.46 7.43 -9.13
C THR A 228 -6.83 7.40 -10.52
N TRP A 229 -7.53 6.86 -11.51
CA TRP A 229 -7.12 6.98 -12.90
C TRP A 229 -7.88 8.13 -13.57
N HIS A 230 -7.25 8.79 -14.54
CA HIS A 230 -7.88 9.86 -15.31
C HIS A 230 -8.43 9.31 -16.63
N SER A 231 -7.56 8.79 -17.47
CA SER A 231 -7.94 8.31 -18.79
C SER A 231 -6.92 7.30 -19.35
N ASN A 232 -7.34 6.60 -20.37
CA ASN A 232 -6.46 5.85 -21.24
C ASN A 232 -6.90 6.04 -22.71
N LYS A 233 -6.24 5.37 -23.64
CA LYS A 233 -6.54 5.47 -25.08
C LYS A 233 -8.01 5.20 -25.45
N TYR A 234 -8.75 4.47 -24.61
CA TYR A 234 -10.07 3.96 -24.96
C TYR A 234 -11.22 4.59 -24.15
N ARG A 235 -10.94 5.14 -22.97
CA ARG A 235 -11.96 5.66 -22.07
C ARG A 235 -11.41 6.67 -21.06
N THR A 236 -12.29 7.55 -20.62
CA THR A 236 -12.06 8.49 -19.51
C THR A 236 -12.82 8.03 -18.27
N ASN A 237 -12.31 8.35 -17.09
CA ASN A 237 -12.96 8.09 -15.84
C ASN A 237 -14.01 9.18 -15.56
N SER A 238 -15.29 8.88 -15.78
CA SER A 238 -16.37 9.82 -15.51
C SER A 238 -16.47 10.24 -14.04
N ALA A 239 -16.06 9.37 -13.12
CA ALA A 239 -16.10 9.69 -11.70
C ALA A 239 -15.14 10.83 -11.31
N ILE A 240 -14.10 11.12 -12.10
CA ILE A 240 -13.15 12.20 -11.79
C ILE A 240 -13.76 13.59 -12.00
N GLU A 241 -14.76 13.72 -12.87
CA GLU A 241 -15.35 15.03 -13.22
C GLU A 241 -15.91 15.76 -11.99
N LYS A 242 -16.54 15.03 -11.06
CA LYS A 242 -17.10 15.62 -9.84
C LYS A 242 -16.04 16.25 -8.94
N TYR A 243 -14.81 15.76 -8.99
CA TYR A 243 -13.69 16.29 -8.20
C TYR A 243 -13.14 17.60 -8.75
N THR A 244 -13.30 17.88 -10.04
CA THR A 244 -12.73 19.09 -10.69
C THR A 244 -13.32 20.39 -10.16
N TYR A 245 -14.53 20.36 -9.61
CA TYR A 245 -15.21 21.54 -9.10
C TYR A 245 -14.70 22.05 -7.75
N HIS A 246 -14.07 21.16 -6.96
CA HIS A 246 -13.72 21.47 -5.57
C HIS A 246 -12.26 21.21 -5.23
N PHE A 247 -11.54 20.50 -6.08
CA PHE A 247 -10.22 19.97 -5.74
C PHE A 247 -9.21 20.19 -6.87
N THR A 248 -7.94 20.20 -6.51
CA THR A 248 -6.82 20.22 -7.47
C THR A 248 -6.58 18.81 -7.97
N ILE A 249 -6.45 18.65 -9.28
CA ILE A 249 -6.14 17.36 -9.91
C ILE A 249 -4.78 17.46 -10.60
N LEU A 250 -3.88 16.56 -10.23
CA LEU A 250 -2.60 16.37 -10.90
C LEU A 250 -2.59 15.03 -11.61
N THR A 251 -2.00 14.98 -12.79
CA THR A 251 -1.94 13.76 -13.59
C THR A 251 -0.51 13.37 -13.92
N ARG A 252 -0.29 12.05 -14.07
CA ARG A 252 0.99 11.48 -14.47
C ARG A 252 0.80 10.28 -15.39
N GLU A 253 1.51 10.23 -16.48
CA GLU A 253 1.55 9.05 -17.34
C GLU A 253 2.21 7.87 -16.64
N HIS A 254 1.56 6.72 -16.72
CA HIS A 254 2.04 5.48 -16.17
C HIS A 254 1.83 4.32 -17.13
N PHE A 255 2.86 3.50 -17.31
CA PHE A 255 2.81 2.29 -18.13
C PHE A 255 2.63 1.06 -17.24
N TYR A 256 1.48 0.41 -17.36
CA TYR A 256 1.24 -0.90 -16.75
C TYR A 256 1.77 -2.01 -17.66
N HIS A 257 2.76 -2.76 -17.19
CA HIS A 257 3.25 -3.94 -17.89
C HIS A 257 2.37 -5.16 -17.53
N VAL A 258 1.12 -5.16 -18.02
CA VAL A 258 0.18 -6.26 -17.80
C VAL A 258 0.05 -7.05 -19.09
N GLY A 259 0.46 -8.34 -19.06
CA GLY A 259 0.37 -9.29 -20.17
C GLY A 259 1.61 -9.40 -21.05
N ALA A 260 1.73 -10.53 -21.75
CA ALA A 260 2.85 -10.86 -22.62
C ALA A 260 2.85 -10.09 -23.94
N ASN A 261 1.74 -9.49 -24.32
CA ASN A 261 1.58 -8.83 -25.62
C ASN A 261 1.91 -7.33 -25.54
N GLU A 262 2.95 -6.89 -26.23
CA GLU A 262 3.41 -5.48 -26.24
C GLU A 262 2.36 -4.49 -26.77
N LYS A 263 1.48 -4.93 -27.66
CA LYS A 263 0.38 -4.10 -28.21
C LYS A 263 -0.63 -3.65 -27.15
N ASN A 264 -0.68 -4.32 -25.98
CA ASN A 264 -1.58 -3.99 -24.88
C ASN A 264 -0.96 -3.04 -23.84
N ARG A 265 0.28 -2.58 -24.05
CA ARG A 265 1.00 -1.65 -23.17
C ARG A 265 0.67 -0.21 -23.49
N ASN A 266 -0.60 0.17 -23.36
CA ASN A 266 -0.98 1.57 -23.55
C ASN A 266 -0.69 2.37 -22.26
N PRO A 267 -0.22 3.62 -22.39
CA PRO A 267 -0.07 4.50 -21.24
C PRO A 267 -1.45 4.73 -20.61
N MET A 268 -1.46 4.77 -19.30
CA MET A 268 -2.61 5.22 -18.53
C MET A 268 -2.23 6.53 -17.85
N LEU A 269 -3.10 7.49 -17.91
CA LEU A 269 -2.99 8.71 -17.15
C LEU A 269 -3.55 8.45 -15.74
N GLU A 270 -2.66 8.32 -14.78
CA GLU A 270 -3.02 8.26 -13.36
C GLU A 270 -3.25 9.67 -12.85
N ALA A 271 -4.12 9.81 -11.85
CA ALA A 271 -4.45 11.08 -11.23
C ALA A 271 -4.32 10.99 -9.72
N ILE A 272 -3.96 12.13 -9.10
CA ILE A 272 -4.18 12.39 -7.69
C ILE A 272 -5.06 13.62 -7.53
N VAL A 273 -5.99 13.54 -6.60
CA VAL A 273 -6.91 14.62 -6.22
C VAL A 273 -6.52 15.14 -4.85
N LEU A 274 -6.42 16.45 -4.69
CA LEU A 274 -5.90 17.15 -3.50
C LEU A 274 -6.90 18.23 -3.06
N ASN A 275 -7.12 18.39 -1.75
CA ASN A 275 -7.88 19.53 -1.20
C ASN A 275 -7.00 20.70 -0.75
N TYR A 276 -5.78 20.77 -1.26
CA TYR A 276 -4.82 21.85 -1.01
C TYR A 276 -4.01 22.15 -2.27
N ASN A 277 -3.31 23.29 -2.29
CA ASN A 277 -2.41 23.61 -3.38
C ASN A 277 -1.16 22.73 -3.29
N PRO A 278 -0.81 21.99 -4.36
CA PRO A 278 0.40 21.21 -4.38
C PRO A 278 1.62 22.11 -4.35
N LEU A 279 2.71 21.60 -3.77
CA LEU A 279 4.00 22.27 -3.86
C LEU A 279 4.45 22.37 -5.33
N THR A 280 4.88 23.53 -5.75
CA THR A 280 5.44 23.71 -7.08
C THR A 280 6.84 23.08 -7.16
N PRO A 281 7.37 22.80 -8.37
CA PRO A 281 8.77 22.35 -8.50
C PRO A 281 9.79 23.33 -7.89
N ILE A 282 9.48 24.62 -7.81
CA ILE A 282 10.30 25.64 -7.18
C ILE A 282 10.24 25.46 -5.66
N ASP A 283 9.04 25.33 -5.08
CA ASP A 283 8.85 25.10 -3.65
C ASP A 283 9.57 23.82 -3.20
N LEU A 284 9.50 22.75 -3.99
CA LEU A 284 10.19 21.48 -3.71
C LEU A 284 11.74 21.61 -3.77
N GLN A 285 12.26 22.52 -4.60
CA GLN A 285 13.71 22.80 -4.63
C GLN A 285 14.15 23.62 -3.43
N GLU A 286 13.36 24.61 -3.04
CA GLU A 286 13.62 25.46 -1.86
C GLU A 286 13.55 24.65 -0.56
N GLU A 287 12.56 23.79 -0.39
CA GLU A 287 12.48 22.89 0.77
C GLU A 287 13.68 21.93 0.86
N LYS A 288 14.13 21.39 -0.29
CA LYS A 288 15.31 20.53 -0.33
C LYS A 288 16.59 21.29 0.04
N GLN A 289 16.72 22.54 -0.38
CA GLN A 289 17.87 23.40 -0.02
C GLN A 289 17.85 23.78 1.46
N LEU A 290 16.68 24.14 2.01
CA LEU A 290 16.51 24.43 3.43
C LEU A 290 16.84 23.23 4.30
N SER A 291 16.31 22.04 3.96
CA SER A 291 16.63 20.79 4.67
C SER A 291 18.10 20.40 4.64
N LEU A 292 18.81 20.73 3.56
CA LEU A 292 20.26 20.52 3.46
C LEU A 292 21.07 21.54 4.29
N LEU A 293 20.60 22.78 4.36
CA LEU A 293 21.20 23.83 5.19
C LEU A 293 21.01 23.52 6.69
N GLU A 294 19.83 23.10 7.11
CA GLU A 294 19.56 22.69 8.48
C GLU A 294 20.42 21.49 8.91
N LYS A 295 20.63 20.51 8.02
CA LYS A 295 21.54 19.40 8.28
C LYS A 295 22.99 19.85 8.46
N LYS A 296 23.46 20.73 7.59
CA LYS A 296 24.81 21.27 7.70
C LYS A 296 25.01 22.07 9.00
N GLN A 297 24.06 22.92 9.36
CA GLN A 297 24.13 23.69 10.62
C GLN A 297 24.10 22.75 11.84
N ARG A 298 23.36 21.65 11.79
CA ARG A 298 23.32 20.67 12.88
C ARG A 298 24.63 19.87 12.99
N GLU A 299 25.24 19.54 11.85
CA GLU A 299 26.54 18.88 11.82
C GLU A 299 27.67 19.84 12.33
N GLU A 300 27.64 21.11 11.94
CA GLU A 300 28.54 22.11 12.45
C GLU A 300 28.37 22.34 13.97
N TYR A 301 27.13 22.44 14.44
CA TYR A 301 26.85 22.57 15.88
C TYR A 301 27.38 21.39 16.70
N LEU A 302 27.25 20.16 16.19
CA LEU A 302 27.78 18.96 16.83
C LEU A 302 29.32 18.92 16.85
N LEU A 303 29.98 19.45 15.82
CA LEU A 303 31.46 19.55 15.75
C LEU A 303 32.03 20.54 16.77
N TYR A 304 31.31 21.62 17.10
CA TYR A 304 31.74 22.65 18.03
C TYR A 304 31.23 22.41 19.48
N SER A 305 30.32 21.47 19.71
CA SER A 305 29.76 21.17 21.02
C SER A 305 30.39 19.98 21.74
N THR A 306 31.41 19.33 21.17
CA THR A 306 32.19 18.30 21.88
C THR A 306 33.20 19.01 22.82
N PRO A 307 33.10 18.83 24.14
CA PRO A 307 34.12 19.37 25.06
C PRO A 307 35.46 18.72 24.74
N SER A 308 36.48 19.55 24.56
CA SER A 308 37.88 19.09 24.55
C SER A 308 38.17 18.40 25.89
N VAL A 309 38.49 17.10 25.87
CA VAL A 309 39.02 16.35 27.00
C VAL A 309 40.50 16.61 27.12
#